data_06ddc6bc468e06c983dcc5194346fa42
#
_entry.id   06ddc6bc468e06c983dcc5194346fa42
#
_cell.length_a   1.000
_cell.length_b   1.000
_cell.length_c   1.000
_cell.angle_alpha   90.00
_cell.angle_beta   90.00
_cell.angle_gamma   90.00
#
_symmetry.space_group_name_H-M   'P 1'
#
loop_
_entity.id
_entity.type
_entity.pdbx_description
1 polymer ?
#
loop_
_entity_poly.entity_id
_entity_poly.type
_entity_poly.pdbx_seq_one_letter_code
_entity_poly.pdbx_strand_id
1 'polypeptide(L)'
;MKTIIYSPGDPAGIGPDLFLSLLDEDFFRFIKANIVCLGDKRLFESRASELGYDLKFDFFSDINDVQDKVGYLEITKCPDVSSGSLNSVNSEYVIKNLDYGIDSCLQNKNTGLVTGPISKENIVEGGYIFSGHTERIKERTHSNDVLMLLASERLKVALATTHMPISKVPESISKDLIISKVKILNQELKSKFSIQKPKISLLGLNPHAGEGGKLGKEEIEIIIPAVNELKAAGIDVSMPLSADTAFNKNLLDETDAYLAMYHDQGLPVLKALSFGDSINITLGVPIIRTSVDHGAVSYTHLTLPTTRYV
;
A
#
# COMPACT_ATOMS: atom_id res chain seq x y z
N MET A 1 20.89 -0.69 11.76
CA MET A 1 19.61 -1.17 12.29
C MET A 1 18.49 -0.86 11.30
N LYS A 2 17.36 -1.56 11.32
CA LYS A 2 16.21 -1.22 10.46
C LYS A 2 15.42 -0.09 11.10
N THR A 3 14.88 0.80 10.29
CA THR A 3 14.01 1.91 10.74
C THR A 3 12.67 1.84 9.99
N ILE A 4 11.58 2.00 10.71
CA ILE A 4 10.24 2.14 10.15
C ILE A 4 9.78 3.56 10.41
N ILE A 5 9.52 4.31 9.34
CA ILE A 5 8.93 5.64 9.41
C ILE A 5 7.42 5.49 9.23
N TYR A 6 6.67 6.05 10.15
CA TYR A 6 5.23 6.18 10.04
C TYR A 6 4.87 7.62 9.71
N SER A 7 4.23 7.82 8.56
CA SER A 7 3.61 9.09 8.17
C SER A 7 2.09 8.97 8.44
N PRO A 8 1.56 9.60 9.49
CA PRO A 8 0.18 9.37 9.94
C PRO A 8 -0.90 9.78 8.95
N GLY A 9 -0.55 10.61 7.96
CA GLY A 9 -1.51 11.15 7.00
C GLY A 9 -2.23 12.39 7.53
N ASP A 10 -3.54 12.47 7.34
CA ASP A 10 -4.31 13.64 7.77
C ASP A 10 -4.35 13.74 9.30
N PRO A 11 -3.95 14.91 9.89
CA PRO A 11 -3.88 15.07 11.33
C PRO A 11 -5.27 15.07 12.01
N ALA A 12 -6.34 15.39 11.27
CA ALA A 12 -7.71 15.29 11.77
C ALA A 12 -8.27 13.85 11.67
N GLY A 13 -7.54 12.95 11.00
CA GLY A 13 -7.95 11.57 10.75
C GLY A 13 -7.50 10.60 11.83
N ILE A 14 -7.74 9.32 11.53
CA ILE A 14 -7.45 8.18 12.42
C ILE A 14 -5.95 7.86 12.56
N GLY A 15 -5.09 8.34 11.63
CA GLY A 15 -3.68 7.95 11.63
C GLY A 15 -2.93 8.24 12.92
N PRO A 16 -3.01 9.45 13.50
CA PRO A 16 -2.44 9.74 14.82
C PRO A 16 -2.99 8.81 15.91
N ASP A 17 -4.29 8.53 15.91
CA ASP A 17 -4.95 7.73 16.94
C ASP A 17 -4.49 6.28 16.92
N LEU A 18 -4.34 5.69 15.73
CA LEU A 18 -3.82 4.33 15.56
C LEU A 18 -2.41 4.19 16.12
N PHE A 19 -1.55 5.18 15.87
CA PHE A 19 -0.19 5.14 16.41
C PHE A 19 -0.17 5.25 17.94
N LEU A 20 -0.99 6.15 18.51
CA LEU A 20 -1.13 6.32 19.93
C LEU A 20 -1.70 5.07 20.62
N SER A 21 -2.69 4.41 20.03
CA SER A 21 -3.25 3.16 20.54
C SER A 21 -2.21 2.04 20.57
N LEU A 22 -1.42 1.88 19.49
CA LEU A 22 -0.34 0.89 19.44
C LEU A 22 0.77 1.18 20.46
N LEU A 23 1.02 2.46 20.77
CA LEU A 23 1.98 2.86 21.78
C LEU A 23 1.45 2.57 23.20
N ASP A 24 0.19 2.86 23.46
CA ASP A 24 -0.49 2.56 24.73
C ASP A 24 -0.54 1.05 25.02
N GLU A 25 -0.78 0.23 23.99
CA GLU A 25 -0.74 -1.24 24.07
C GLU A 25 0.69 -1.83 24.15
N ASP A 26 1.74 -1.00 24.15
CA ASP A 26 3.14 -1.41 24.14
C ASP A 26 3.47 -2.38 22.97
N PHE A 27 2.76 -2.22 21.85
CA PHE A 27 2.88 -3.10 20.67
C PHE A 27 4.30 -3.08 20.09
N PHE A 28 4.95 -1.93 20.09
CA PHE A 28 6.24 -1.74 19.44
C PHE A 28 7.39 -2.51 20.08
N ARG A 29 7.24 -3.00 21.32
CA ARG A 29 8.25 -3.85 21.99
C ARG A 29 8.57 -5.14 21.25
N PHE A 30 7.63 -5.62 20.43
CA PHE A 30 7.79 -6.85 19.64
C PHE A 30 8.52 -6.60 18.31
N ILE A 31 8.70 -5.33 17.92
CA ILE A 31 9.27 -4.96 16.62
C ILE A 31 10.78 -4.73 16.79
N LYS A 32 11.57 -5.48 16.01
CA LYS A 32 13.05 -5.36 16.00
C LYS A 32 13.51 -4.29 14.99
N ALA A 33 13.03 -3.08 15.16
CA ALA A 33 13.39 -1.91 14.36
C ALA A 33 13.16 -0.63 15.17
N ASN A 34 13.85 0.44 14.79
CA ASN A 34 13.48 1.77 15.27
C ASN A 34 12.15 2.18 14.65
N ILE A 35 11.27 2.78 15.40
CA ILE A 35 9.98 3.28 14.94
C ILE A 35 9.99 4.80 15.06
N VAL A 36 9.80 5.49 13.94
CA VAL A 36 9.80 6.96 13.88
C VAL A 36 8.45 7.44 13.37
N CYS A 37 7.68 8.10 14.22
CA CYS A 37 6.45 8.75 13.82
C CYS A 37 6.73 10.19 13.40
N LEU A 38 6.31 10.56 12.21
CA LEU A 38 6.40 11.95 11.73
C LEU A 38 5.21 12.75 12.27
N GLY A 39 5.48 13.79 13.09
CA GLY A 39 4.36 14.52 13.64
C GLY A 39 4.73 15.69 14.55
N ASP A 40 3.82 16.63 14.68
CA ASP A 40 3.91 17.78 15.58
C ASP A 40 3.63 17.36 17.02
N LYS A 41 4.47 17.81 17.94
CA LYS A 41 4.37 17.49 19.37
C LYS A 41 3.01 17.84 19.96
N ARG A 42 2.50 19.04 19.69
CA ARG A 42 1.24 19.53 20.25
C ARG A 42 0.05 18.70 19.76
N LEU A 43 0.09 18.30 18.48
CA LEU A 43 -0.93 17.43 17.90
C LEU A 43 -1.04 16.12 18.68
N PHE A 44 0.09 15.42 18.88
CA PHE A 44 0.09 14.12 19.56
C PHE A 44 -0.23 14.22 21.04
N GLU A 45 0.24 15.26 21.75
CA GLU A 45 -0.11 15.51 23.14
C GLU A 45 -1.61 15.79 23.31
N SER A 46 -2.20 16.62 22.43
CA SER A 46 -3.64 16.90 22.44
C SER A 46 -4.46 15.65 22.16
N ARG A 47 -4.07 14.88 21.14
CA ARG A 47 -4.80 13.64 20.78
C ARG A 47 -4.70 12.57 21.87
N ALA A 48 -3.54 12.38 22.49
CA ALA A 48 -3.40 11.46 23.62
C ALA A 48 -4.30 11.86 24.79
N SER A 49 -4.37 13.15 25.09
CA SER A 49 -5.27 13.68 26.12
C SER A 49 -6.75 13.45 25.78
N GLU A 50 -7.16 13.69 24.53
CA GLU A 50 -8.54 13.43 24.05
C GLU A 50 -8.93 11.95 24.17
N LEU A 51 -7.97 11.05 23.92
CA LEU A 51 -8.15 9.60 24.00
C LEU A 51 -7.99 9.03 25.43
N GLY A 52 -7.57 9.86 26.38
CA GLY A 52 -7.37 9.46 27.76
C GLY A 52 -6.09 8.64 27.99
N TYR A 53 -5.10 8.73 27.11
CA TYR A 53 -3.81 8.06 27.24
C TYR A 53 -2.81 8.90 28.03
N ASP A 54 -2.12 8.27 29.00
CA ASP A 54 -1.00 8.87 29.74
C ASP A 54 0.32 8.39 29.13
N LEU A 55 0.70 9.00 28.01
CA LEU A 55 1.87 8.63 27.23
C LEU A 55 3.00 9.63 27.37
N LYS A 56 4.23 9.14 27.39
CA LYS A 56 5.44 9.95 27.28
C LYS A 56 5.94 9.91 25.83
N PHE A 57 6.30 11.08 25.33
CA PHE A 57 6.76 11.26 23.96
C PHE A 57 8.23 11.68 23.94
N ASP A 58 9.07 10.86 23.28
CA ASP A 58 10.45 11.22 22.98
C ASP A 58 10.52 11.89 21.62
N PHE A 59 10.78 13.21 21.59
CA PHE A 59 10.95 13.97 20.35
C PHE A 59 12.42 14.12 19.99
N PHE A 60 12.75 13.78 18.74
CA PHE A 60 14.10 13.86 18.19
C PHE A 60 14.17 14.94 17.11
N SER A 61 15.34 15.53 16.95
CA SER A 61 15.62 16.50 15.87
C SER A 61 16.16 15.85 14.61
N ASP A 62 16.71 14.65 14.73
CA ASP A 62 17.27 13.87 13.62
C ASP A 62 16.84 12.40 13.73
N ILE A 63 16.56 11.76 12.60
CA ILE A 63 16.16 10.36 12.55
C ILE A 63 17.26 9.42 13.07
N ASN A 64 18.51 9.83 12.95
CA ASN A 64 19.67 9.05 13.42
C ASN A 64 19.81 9.02 14.94
N ASP A 65 19.16 9.95 15.64
CA ASP A 65 19.15 10.00 17.10
C ASP A 65 18.23 8.95 17.73
N VAL A 66 17.34 8.37 16.91
CA VAL A 66 16.39 7.34 17.35
C VAL A 66 17.09 5.98 17.31
N GLN A 67 17.46 5.44 18.50
CA GLN A 67 18.10 4.13 18.63
C GLN A 67 17.32 3.23 19.58
N ASP A 68 16.90 2.05 19.07
CA ASP A 68 16.13 1.03 19.82
C ASP A 68 14.89 1.57 20.55
N LYS A 69 14.23 2.55 19.95
CA LYS A 69 13.13 3.30 20.57
C LYS A 69 11.99 3.55 19.59
N VAL A 70 10.86 3.91 20.17
CA VAL A 70 9.79 4.61 19.48
C VAL A 70 10.03 6.10 19.69
N GLY A 71 10.09 6.88 18.62
CA GLY A 71 10.33 8.31 18.70
C GLY A 71 9.50 9.10 17.70
N TYR A 72 9.37 10.39 18.01
CA TYR A 72 8.67 11.34 17.15
C TYR A 72 9.66 12.28 16.49
N LEU A 73 9.44 12.58 15.23
CA LEU A 73 10.22 13.55 14.48
C LEU A 73 9.32 14.64 13.93
N GLU A 74 9.56 15.87 14.37
CA GLU A 74 8.79 17.03 13.94
C GLU A 74 9.45 17.66 12.70
N ILE A 75 8.84 17.46 11.53
CA ILE A 75 9.31 18.03 10.27
C ILE A 75 8.75 19.43 10.05
N THR A 76 7.50 19.64 10.45
CA THR A 76 6.82 20.94 10.34
C THR A 76 5.71 21.03 11.37
N LYS A 77 5.37 22.25 11.76
CA LYS A 77 4.25 22.48 12.68
C LYS A 77 2.92 22.14 12.02
N CYS A 78 2.05 21.50 12.79
CA CYS A 78 0.68 21.27 12.39
C CYS A 78 -0.17 22.50 12.73
N PRO A 79 -1.00 23.02 11.82
CA PRO A 79 -2.04 23.98 12.18
C PRO A 79 -3.00 23.41 13.24
N ASP A 80 -3.83 24.25 13.84
CA ASP A 80 -4.81 23.79 14.79
C ASP A 80 -5.80 22.79 14.12
N VAL A 81 -6.02 21.66 14.78
CA VAL A 81 -6.78 20.53 14.26
C VAL A 81 -7.96 20.24 15.19
N SER A 82 -9.12 20.02 14.59
CA SER A 82 -10.28 19.45 15.26
C SER A 82 -10.46 18.00 14.78
N SER A 83 -10.43 17.04 15.68
CA SER A 83 -10.58 15.61 15.40
C SER A 83 -11.83 15.32 14.58
N GLY A 84 -11.70 14.56 13.49
CA GLY A 84 -12.80 14.22 12.59
C GLY A 84 -13.23 15.34 11.65
N SER A 85 -12.57 16.51 11.67
CA SER A 85 -12.92 17.66 10.81
C SER A 85 -11.75 17.99 9.88
N LEU A 86 -11.84 17.52 8.64
CA LEU A 86 -10.83 17.79 7.62
C LEU A 86 -10.72 19.29 7.32
N ASN A 87 -9.50 19.77 7.15
CA ASN A 87 -9.22 21.15 6.81
C ASN A 87 -8.03 21.23 5.85
N SER A 88 -8.23 21.86 4.69
CA SER A 88 -7.20 22.00 3.65
C SER A 88 -5.96 22.79 4.09
N VAL A 89 -6.05 23.55 5.16
CA VAL A 89 -4.92 24.23 5.82
C VAL A 89 -3.84 23.23 6.30
N ASN A 90 -4.23 21.96 6.53
CA ASN A 90 -3.31 20.89 6.96
C ASN A 90 -2.54 20.24 5.81
N SER A 91 -2.84 20.58 4.56
CA SER A 91 -2.28 19.92 3.38
C SER A 91 -0.75 20.02 3.32
N GLU A 92 -0.19 21.18 3.68
CA GLU A 92 1.27 21.36 3.72
C GLU A 92 1.93 20.41 4.73
N TYR A 93 1.35 20.27 5.92
CA TYR A 93 1.82 19.37 6.96
C TYR A 93 1.83 17.91 6.47
N VAL A 94 0.73 17.48 5.84
CA VAL A 94 0.60 16.12 5.33
C VAL A 94 1.63 15.82 4.23
N ILE A 95 1.76 16.73 3.26
CA ILE A 95 2.69 16.55 2.12
C ILE A 95 4.15 16.58 2.59
N LYS A 96 4.53 17.49 3.47
CA LYS A 96 5.91 17.57 3.98
C LYS A 96 6.31 16.30 4.76
N ASN A 97 5.43 15.77 5.60
CA ASN A 97 5.69 14.51 6.31
C ASN A 97 5.82 13.33 5.35
N LEU A 98 4.93 13.22 4.36
CA LEU A 98 5.00 12.16 3.35
C LEU A 98 6.30 12.24 2.55
N ASP A 99 6.65 13.42 2.07
CA ASP A 99 7.85 13.66 1.28
C ASP A 99 9.12 13.35 2.06
N TYR A 100 9.19 13.78 3.33
CA TYR A 100 10.32 13.45 4.19
C TYR A 100 10.47 11.94 4.38
N GLY A 101 9.35 11.22 4.60
CA GLY A 101 9.37 9.76 4.72
C GLY A 101 9.90 9.07 3.46
N ILE A 102 9.49 9.53 2.27
CA ILE A 102 9.98 9.01 0.99
C ILE A 102 11.48 9.27 0.84
N ASP A 103 11.93 10.50 1.08
CA ASP A 103 13.34 10.90 0.92
C ASP A 103 14.26 10.15 1.88
N SER A 104 13.82 9.97 3.13
CA SER A 104 14.56 9.18 4.13
C SER A 104 14.75 7.72 3.68
N CYS A 105 13.73 7.13 3.06
CA CYS A 105 13.82 5.77 2.50
C CYS A 105 14.74 5.70 1.27
N LEU A 106 14.80 6.75 0.45
CA LEU A 106 15.72 6.83 -0.68
C LEU A 106 17.17 6.94 -0.22
N GLN A 107 17.43 7.69 0.86
CA GLN A 107 18.77 7.90 1.41
C GLN A 107 19.28 6.69 2.19
N ASN A 108 18.41 5.90 2.81
CA ASN A 108 18.78 4.76 3.63
C ASN A 108 17.96 3.51 3.29
N LYS A 109 18.59 2.52 2.66
CA LYS A 109 17.97 1.25 2.24
C LYS A 109 17.45 0.38 3.41
N ASN A 110 17.87 0.67 4.64
CA ASN A 110 17.36 -0.03 5.82
C ASN A 110 16.10 0.63 6.41
N THR A 111 15.56 1.62 5.71
CA THR A 111 14.36 2.35 6.12
C THR A 111 13.16 1.93 5.28
N GLY A 112 12.03 1.70 5.94
CA GLY A 112 10.73 1.45 5.30
C GLY A 112 9.71 2.52 5.70
N LEU A 113 8.76 2.81 4.83
CA LEU A 113 7.69 3.79 5.01
C LEU A 113 6.34 3.11 5.22
N VAL A 114 5.66 3.44 6.29
CA VAL A 114 4.25 3.09 6.52
C VAL A 114 3.43 4.37 6.45
N THR A 115 2.38 4.40 5.62
CA THR A 115 1.55 5.59 5.46
C THR A 115 0.14 5.36 5.98
N GLY A 116 -0.32 6.30 6.81
CA GLY A 116 -1.72 6.43 7.22
C GLY A 116 -2.59 7.05 6.11
N PRO A 117 -3.91 7.09 6.30
CA PRO A 117 -4.85 7.57 5.31
C PRO A 117 -4.78 9.09 5.10
N ILE A 118 -5.01 9.52 3.85
CA ILE A 118 -5.03 10.93 3.41
C ILE A 118 -6.31 11.18 2.62
N SER A 119 -6.94 12.33 2.84
CA SER A 119 -8.00 12.84 1.95
C SER A 119 -7.37 13.53 0.74
N LYS A 120 -7.56 12.93 -0.45
CA LYS A 120 -7.06 13.52 -1.71
C LYS A 120 -7.71 14.87 -2.01
N GLU A 121 -9.02 14.96 -1.78
CA GLU A 121 -9.81 16.16 -2.01
C GLU A 121 -9.27 17.32 -1.17
N ASN A 122 -9.06 17.07 0.12
CA ASN A 122 -8.54 18.07 1.06
C ASN A 122 -7.14 18.58 0.66
N ILE A 123 -6.26 17.69 0.19
CA ILE A 123 -4.92 18.05 -0.28
C ILE A 123 -5.00 18.94 -1.54
N VAL A 124 -5.89 18.61 -2.48
CA VAL A 124 -6.09 19.40 -3.72
C VAL A 124 -6.70 20.77 -3.40
N GLU A 125 -7.67 20.85 -2.48
CA GLU A 125 -8.22 22.12 -2.00
C GLU A 125 -7.17 22.99 -1.31
N GLY A 126 -6.16 22.39 -0.68
CA GLY A 126 -4.99 23.05 -0.11
C GLY A 126 -3.98 23.55 -1.14
N GLY A 127 -4.28 23.41 -2.44
CA GLY A 127 -3.46 23.93 -3.55
C GLY A 127 -2.34 23.00 -4.02
N TYR A 128 -2.33 21.75 -3.58
CA TYR A 128 -1.31 20.77 -4.00
C TYR A 128 -1.81 19.88 -5.13
N ILE A 129 -0.95 19.56 -6.09
CA ILE A 129 -1.22 18.52 -7.09
C ILE A 129 -1.00 17.18 -6.42
N PHE A 130 -2.08 16.43 -6.20
CA PHE A 130 -2.03 15.14 -5.51
C PHE A 130 -3.10 14.19 -6.02
N SER A 131 -2.69 13.10 -6.63
CA SER A 131 -3.58 12.03 -7.12
C SER A 131 -3.60 10.80 -6.19
N GLY A 132 -2.62 10.69 -5.30
CA GLY A 132 -2.51 9.63 -4.30
C GLY A 132 -1.08 9.36 -3.86
N HIS A 133 -0.94 8.54 -2.82
CA HIS A 133 0.37 8.13 -2.32
C HIS A 133 1.23 7.46 -3.39
N THR A 134 0.65 6.54 -4.17
CA THR A 134 1.36 5.76 -5.17
C THR A 134 1.94 6.65 -6.26
N GLU A 135 1.17 7.60 -6.76
CA GLU A 135 1.57 8.56 -7.78
C GLU A 135 2.64 9.51 -7.23
N ARG A 136 2.47 10.01 -6.00
CA ARG A 136 3.47 10.86 -5.33
C ARG A 136 4.79 10.15 -5.13
N ILE A 137 4.76 8.89 -4.69
CA ILE A 137 5.95 8.06 -4.52
C ILE A 137 6.60 7.80 -5.88
N LYS A 138 5.83 7.43 -6.90
CA LYS A 138 6.33 7.22 -8.27
C LYS A 138 7.08 8.45 -8.78
N GLU A 139 6.47 9.63 -8.66
CA GLU A 139 7.04 10.90 -9.09
C GLU A 139 8.36 11.18 -8.34
N ARG A 140 8.32 11.12 -7.01
CA ARG A 140 9.46 11.49 -6.16
C ARG A 140 10.62 10.50 -6.23
N THR A 141 10.34 9.24 -6.54
CA THR A 141 11.36 8.21 -6.75
C THR A 141 11.83 8.09 -8.21
N HIS A 142 11.28 8.90 -9.11
CA HIS A 142 11.54 8.83 -10.55
C HIS A 142 11.32 7.43 -11.13
N SER A 143 10.35 6.68 -10.60
CA SER A 143 10.05 5.33 -11.06
C SER A 143 9.23 5.36 -12.35
N ASN A 144 9.58 4.49 -13.30
CA ASN A 144 8.89 4.44 -14.61
C ASN A 144 7.47 3.92 -14.49
N ASP A 145 7.27 2.87 -13.69
CA ASP A 145 5.98 2.24 -13.47
C ASP A 145 5.89 1.67 -12.05
N VAL A 146 4.67 1.51 -11.55
CA VAL A 146 4.38 1.01 -10.21
C VAL A 146 3.35 -0.10 -10.27
N LEU A 147 3.36 -0.97 -9.28
CA LEU A 147 2.41 -2.07 -9.17
C LEU A 147 1.85 -2.10 -7.75
N MET A 148 0.53 -2.09 -7.64
CA MET A 148 -0.16 -2.30 -6.37
C MET A 148 -0.21 -3.81 -6.10
N LEU A 149 0.30 -4.19 -4.94
CA LEU A 149 0.22 -5.55 -4.41
C LEU A 149 -0.51 -5.51 -3.07
N LEU A 150 -1.59 -6.26 -2.96
CA LEU A 150 -2.20 -6.55 -1.67
C LEU A 150 -1.72 -7.92 -1.21
N ALA A 151 -1.21 -7.98 0.00
CA ALA A 151 -0.55 -9.16 0.53
C ALA A 151 -1.04 -9.51 1.93
N SER A 152 -1.31 -10.79 2.13
CA SER A 152 -1.48 -11.44 3.43
C SER A 152 -0.53 -12.63 3.52
N GLU A 153 -0.53 -13.34 4.64
CA GLU A 153 0.22 -14.60 4.76
C GLU A 153 -0.24 -15.66 3.76
N ARG A 154 -1.53 -15.66 3.42
CA ARG A 154 -2.16 -16.70 2.58
C ARG A 154 -2.17 -16.37 1.10
N LEU A 155 -2.23 -15.11 0.73
CA LEU A 155 -2.46 -14.70 -0.65
C LEU A 155 -1.80 -13.36 -0.94
N LYS A 156 -1.17 -13.25 -2.11
CA LYS A 156 -0.66 -12.01 -2.68
C LYS A 156 -1.33 -11.77 -4.02
N VAL A 157 -1.99 -10.62 -4.17
CA VAL A 157 -2.69 -10.22 -5.40
C VAL A 157 -2.16 -8.89 -5.89
N ALA A 158 -1.55 -8.91 -7.06
CA ALA A 158 -1.16 -7.71 -7.79
C ALA A 158 -2.27 -7.33 -8.79
N LEU A 159 -2.38 -6.05 -9.12
CA LEU A 159 -3.43 -5.51 -9.99
C LEU A 159 -2.84 -4.94 -11.27
N ALA A 160 -3.26 -5.44 -12.43
CA ALA A 160 -2.89 -4.86 -13.72
C ALA A 160 -3.53 -3.48 -13.91
N THR A 161 -4.80 -3.34 -13.56
CA THR A 161 -5.51 -2.06 -13.49
C THR A 161 -6.08 -1.85 -12.07
N THR A 162 -6.16 -0.59 -11.62
CA THR A 162 -6.58 -0.25 -10.27
C THR A 162 -7.95 0.45 -10.28
N HIS A 163 -8.01 1.70 -9.82
CA HIS A 163 -9.26 2.45 -9.60
C HIS A 163 -9.76 3.10 -10.89
N MET A 164 -10.46 2.34 -11.72
CA MET A 164 -11.12 2.83 -12.94
C MET A 164 -12.50 2.19 -13.12
N PRO A 165 -13.40 2.81 -13.88
CA PRO A 165 -14.67 2.19 -14.24
C PRO A 165 -14.44 0.85 -14.94
N ILE A 166 -15.23 -0.18 -14.57
CA ILE A 166 -15.09 -1.53 -15.16
C ILE A 166 -15.22 -1.53 -16.69
N SER A 167 -16.04 -0.63 -17.25
CA SER A 167 -16.18 -0.46 -18.69
C SER A 167 -14.91 -0.01 -19.42
N LYS A 168 -13.92 0.52 -18.68
CA LYS A 168 -12.63 0.97 -19.22
C LYS A 168 -11.52 -0.06 -19.05
N VAL A 169 -11.76 -1.11 -18.29
CA VAL A 169 -10.77 -2.16 -18.05
C VAL A 169 -10.33 -2.86 -19.34
N PRO A 170 -11.23 -3.36 -20.20
CA PRO A 170 -10.81 -4.06 -21.42
C PRO A 170 -9.93 -3.19 -22.33
N GLU A 171 -10.27 -1.92 -22.51
CA GLU A 171 -9.51 -0.97 -23.34
C GLU A 171 -8.12 -0.66 -22.74
N SER A 172 -7.97 -0.81 -21.42
CA SER A 172 -6.73 -0.54 -20.71
C SER A 172 -5.78 -1.73 -20.68
N ILE A 173 -6.27 -2.95 -20.92
CA ILE A 173 -5.45 -4.15 -20.97
C ILE A 173 -4.70 -4.20 -22.29
N SER A 174 -3.38 -4.14 -22.22
CA SER A 174 -2.49 -4.28 -23.37
C SER A 174 -1.38 -5.29 -23.09
N LYS A 175 -0.76 -5.80 -24.13
CA LYS A 175 0.38 -6.71 -24.02
C LYS A 175 1.50 -6.07 -23.21
N ASP A 176 1.84 -4.82 -23.50
CA ASP A 176 2.92 -4.09 -22.81
C ASP A 176 2.61 -3.85 -21.35
N LEU A 177 1.36 -3.54 -21.00
CA LEU A 177 0.92 -3.41 -19.61
C LEU A 177 1.16 -4.71 -18.84
N ILE A 178 0.70 -5.85 -19.35
CA ILE A 178 0.85 -7.15 -18.70
C ILE A 178 2.34 -7.48 -18.53
N ILE A 179 3.14 -7.30 -19.57
CA ILE A 179 4.57 -7.56 -19.53
C ILE A 179 5.26 -6.68 -18.47
N SER A 180 4.94 -5.39 -18.44
CA SER A 180 5.48 -4.46 -17.42
C SER A 180 5.12 -4.93 -16.01
N LYS A 181 3.84 -5.19 -15.75
CA LYS A 181 3.35 -5.56 -14.40
C LYS A 181 3.93 -6.90 -13.93
N VAL A 182 4.01 -7.91 -14.80
CA VAL A 182 4.61 -9.22 -14.45
C VAL A 182 6.12 -9.08 -14.21
N LYS A 183 6.83 -8.29 -15.00
CA LYS A 183 8.27 -8.04 -14.79
C LYS A 183 8.53 -7.37 -13.44
N ILE A 184 7.75 -6.34 -13.09
CA ILE A 184 7.83 -5.69 -11.78
C ILE A 184 7.55 -6.72 -10.69
N LEU A 185 6.45 -7.46 -10.78
CA LEU A 185 6.07 -8.44 -9.78
C LEU A 185 7.18 -9.49 -9.57
N ASN A 186 7.69 -10.08 -10.65
CA ASN A 186 8.77 -11.07 -10.58
C ASN A 186 10.04 -10.51 -9.94
N GLN A 187 10.46 -9.29 -10.31
CA GLN A 187 11.63 -8.63 -9.75
C GLN A 187 11.47 -8.35 -8.25
N GLU A 188 10.32 -7.84 -7.87
CA GLU A 188 10.03 -7.45 -6.50
C GLU A 188 9.84 -8.66 -5.57
N LEU A 189 9.23 -9.76 -6.06
CA LEU A 189 9.16 -11.02 -5.33
C LEU A 189 10.57 -11.59 -5.04
N LYS A 190 11.52 -11.45 -5.97
CA LYS A 190 12.91 -11.85 -5.75
C LYS A 190 13.62 -10.96 -4.74
N SER A 191 13.51 -9.64 -4.91
CA SER A 191 14.31 -8.68 -4.14
C SER A 191 13.75 -8.39 -2.76
N LYS A 192 12.43 -8.22 -2.62
CA LYS A 192 11.78 -7.81 -1.37
C LYS A 192 11.19 -8.99 -0.57
N PHE A 193 10.78 -10.07 -1.25
CA PHE A 193 10.21 -11.25 -0.59
C PHE A 193 11.17 -12.45 -0.53
N SER A 194 12.40 -12.32 -1.09
CA SER A 194 13.42 -13.37 -1.10
C SER A 194 13.00 -14.67 -1.81
N ILE A 195 12.02 -14.61 -2.73
CA ILE A 195 11.54 -15.74 -3.51
C ILE A 195 12.40 -15.84 -4.78
N GLN A 196 13.35 -16.78 -4.82
CA GLN A 196 14.33 -16.85 -5.91
C GLN A 196 13.74 -17.23 -7.28
N LYS A 197 12.70 -18.03 -7.29
CA LYS A 197 11.99 -18.49 -8.50
C LYS A 197 10.49 -18.28 -8.33
N PRO A 198 10.00 -17.02 -8.44
CA PRO A 198 8.59 -16.73 -8.24
C PRO A 198 7.71 -17.45 -9.27
N LYS A 199 6.65 -18.08 -8.80
CA LYS A 199 5.55 -18.62 -9.60
C LYS A 199 4.40 -17.64 -9.60
N ILE A 200 4.10 -17.06 -10.75
CA ILE A 200 3.06 -16.05 -10.91
C ILE A 200 1.86 -16.66 -11.62
N SER A 201 0.70 -16.64 -10.99
CA SER A 201 -0.56 -17.01 -11.60
C SER A 201 -1.25 -15.79 -12.20
N LEU A 202 -1.51 -15.81 -13.49
CA LEU A 202 -2.15 -14.71 -14.21
C LEU A 202 -3.61 -15.04 -14.47
N LEU A 203 -4.53 -14.14 -14.08
CA LEU A 203 -5.95 -14.34 -14.32
C LEU A 203 -6.33 -13.90 -15.74
N GLY A 204 -7.31 -14.57 -16.34
CA GLY A 204 -7.96 -14.08 -17.54
C GLY A 204 -8.79 -12.83 -17.24
N LEU A 205 -9.10 -12.05 -18.27
CA LEU A 205 -10.01 -10.90 -18.15
C LEU A 205 -11.48 -11.36 -18.16
N ASN A 206 -11.77 -12.28 -19.08
CA ASN A 206 -13.14 -12.75 -19.33
C ASN A 206 -13.49 -13.99 -18.50
N PRO A 207 -14.80 -14.27 -18.28
CA PRO A 207 -15.24 -15.54 -17.68
C PRO A 207 -14.62 -16.73 -18.41
N HIS A 208 -14.22 -17.75 -17.64
CA HIS A 208 -13.56 -18.96 -18.16
C HIS A 208 -12.33 -18.68 -19.05
N ALA A 209 -11.61 -17.57 -18.74
CA ALA A 209 -10.47 -17.10 -19.52
C ALA A 209 -10.78 -17.03 -21.03
N GLY A 210 -11.97 -16.48 -21.35
CA GLY A 210 -12.45 -16.26 -22.72
C GLY A 210 -12.98 -17.49 -23.45
N GLU A 211 -12.94 -18.68 -22.84
CA GLU A 211 -13.46 -19.95 -23.45
C GLU A 211 -13.05 -20.14 -24.92
N GLY A 212 -11.77 -20.00 -25.22
CA GLY A 212 -11.24 -20.13 -26.58
C GLY A 212 -11.73 -19.02 -27.54
N GLY A 213 -12.05 -17.84 -27.03
CA GLY A 213 -12.49 -16.67 -27.81
C GLY A 213 -14.01 -16.57 -27.96
N LYS A 214 -14.79 -17.42 -27.30
CA LYS A 214 -16.26 -17.38 -27.35
C LYS A 214 -16.85 -16.31 -26.41
N LEU A 215 -16.16 -16.04 -25.31
CA LEU A 215 -16.59 -15.08 -24.28
C LEU A 215 -15.72 -13.82 -24.25
N GLY A 216 -14.94 -13.58 -25.29
CA GLY A 216 -14.01 -12.48 -25.44
C GLY A 216 -12.73 -12.94 -26.11
N LYS A 217 -11.97 -12.03 -26.69
CA LYS A 217 -10.75 -12.34 -27.44
C LYS A 217 -9.49 -11.82 -26.79
N GLU A 218 -9.60 -11.05 -25.71
CA GLU A 218 -8.50 -10.40 -25.03
C GLU A 218 -7.45 -11.42 -24.56
N GLU A 219 -7.86 -12.61 -24.16
CA GLU A 219 -6.93 -13.68 -23.80
C GLU A 219 -6.10 -14.11 -25.01
N ILE A 220 -6.72 -14.34 -26.16
CA ILE A 220 -6.04 -14.83 -27.37
C ILE A 220 -5.20 -13.73 -28.01
N GLU A 221 -5.75 -12.51 -28.11
CA GLU A 221 -5.13 -11.42 -28.86
C GLU A 221 -4.09 -10.64 -28.04
N ILE A 222 -4.21 -10.62 -26.70
CA ILE A 222 -3.40 -9.77 -25.83
C ILE A 222 -2.67 -10.60 -24.76
N ILE A 223 -3.40 -11.35 -23.92
CA ILE A 223 -2.86 -11.94 -22.70
C ILE A 223 -1.92 -13.10 -23.01
N ILE A 224 -2.33 -14.04 -23.85
CA ILE A 224 -1.51 -15.19 -24.26
C ILE A 224 -0.22 -14.75 -24.97
N PRO A 225 -0.23 -13.80 -25.91
CA PRO A 225 0.99 -13.25 -26.49
C PRO A 225 1.94 -12.64 -25.46
N ALA A 226 1.41 -11.92 -24.44
CA ALA A 226 2.22 -11.40 -23.34
C ALA A 226 2.87 -12.53 -22.51
N VAL A 227 2.08 -13.55 -22.15
CA VAL A 227 2.58 -14.71 -21.39
C VAL A 227 3.68 -15.46 -22.15
N ASN A 228 3.51 -15.66 -23.45
CA ASN A 228 4.50 -16.35 -24.28
C ASN A 228 5.84 -15.59 -24.30
N GLU A 229 5.80 -14.27 -24.40
CA GLU A 229 7.00 -13.44 -24.35
C GLU A 229 7.67 -13.49 -22.97
N LEU A 230 6.88 -13.43 -21.88
CA LEU A 230 7.39 -13.55 -20.52
C LEU A 230 8.05 -14.90 -20.23
N LYS A 231 7.44 -15.99 -20.71
CA LYS A 231 8.03 -17.36 -20.62
C LYS A 231 9.33 -17.47 -21.42
N ALA A 232 9.36 -16.91 -22.62
CA ALA A 232 10.58 -16.85 -23.42
C ALA A 232 11.70 -16.05 -22.72
N ALA A 233 11.35 -15.06 -21.90
CA ALA A 233 12.27 -14.32 -21.03
C ALA A 233 12.63 -15.04 -19.72
N GLY A 234 12.18 -16.29 -19.53
CA GLY A 234 12.50 -17.12 -18.35
C GLY A 234 11.70 -16.79 -17.09
N ILE A 235 10.55 -16.13 -17.21
CA ILE A 235 9.66 -15.85 -16.09
C ILE A 235 8.63 -16.98 -15.97
N ASP A 236 8.49 -17.55 -14.77
CA ASP A 236 7.49 -18.58 -14.48
C ASP A 236 6.12 -17.93 -14.24
N VAL A 237 5.35 -17.83 -15.30
CA VAL A 237 4.00 -17.26 -15.29
C VAL A 237 3.02 -18.25 -15.91
N SER A 238 1.84 -18.42 -15.32
CA SER A 238 0.82 -19.33 -15.86
C SER A 238 0.22 -18.81 -17.17
N MET A 239 -0.39 -19.69 -17.97
CA MET A 239 -1.39 -19.26 -18.95
C MET A 239 -2.56 -18.59 -18.22
N PRO A 240 -3.38 -17.74 -18.90
CA PRO A 240 -4.50 -17.08 -18.23
C PRO A 240 -5.45 -18.11 -17.60
N LEU A 241 -5.62 -18.00 -16.29
CA LEU A 241 -6.48 -18.89 -15.50
C LEU A 241 -7.90 -18.31 -15.42
N SER A 242 -8.87 -19.18 -15.37
CA SER A 242 -10.25 -18.80 -15.04
C SER A 242 -10.34 -18.34 -13.60
N ALA A 243 -10.82 -17.12 -13.35
CA ALA A 243 -10.77 -16.50 -12.01
C ALA A 243 -11.63 -17.24 -10.97
N ASP A 244 -12.73 -17.90 -11.41
CA ASP A 244 -13.62 -18.68 -10.54
C ASP A 244 -12.95 -19.95 -9.98
N THR A 245 -11.94 -20.47 -10.63
CA THR A 245 -11.23 -21.68 -10.22
C THR A 245 -9.78 -21.45 -9.82
N ALA A 246 -9.22 -20.25 -10.08
CA ALA A 246 -7.82 -19.94 -9.86
C ALA A 246 -7.39 -19.95 -8.37
N PHE A 247 -8.32 -19.75 -7.45
CA PHE A 247 -8.03 -19.65 -6.02
C PHE A 247 -8.37 -20.93 -5.26
N ASN A 248 -8.38 -22.09 -5.93
CA ASN A 248 -8.51 -23.37 -5.23
C ASN A 248 -7.24 -23.67 -4.42
N LYS A 249 -7.38 -24.58 -3.44
CA LYS A 249 -6.30 -24.89 -2.49
C LYS A 249 -4.98 -25.27 -3.18
N ASN A 250 -5.02 -26.11 -4.20
CA ASN A 250 -3.80 -26.59 -4.86
C ASN A 250 -3.04 -25.43 -5.54
N LEU A 251 -3.78 -24.57 -6.26
CA LEU A 251 -3.17 -23.41 -6.90
C LEU A 251 -2.69 -22.35 -5.90
N LEU A 252 -3.39 -22.17 -4.78
CA LEU A 252 -2.94 -21.29 -3.70
C LEU A 252 -1.61 -21.78 -3.09
N ASP A 253 -1.46 -23.10 -2.90
CA ASP A 253 -0.24 -23.69 -2.33
C ASP A 253 0.95 -23.63 -3.33
N GLU A 254 0.70 -23.55 -4.63
CA GLU A 254 1.72 -23.54 -5.68
C GLU A 254 2.08 -22.14 -6.20
N THR A 255 1.31 -21.12 -5.87
CA THR A 255 1.42 -19.77 -6.44
C THR A 255 1.99 -18.78 -5.43
N ASP A 256 3.06 -18.09 -5.79
CA ASP A 256 3.65 -17.04 -4.94
C ASP A 256 2.87 -15.73 -5.00
N ALA A 257 2.32 -15.38 -6.15
CA ALA A 257 1.47 -14.20 -6.33
C ALA A 257 0.57 -14.33 -7.56
N TYR A 258 -0.60 -13.70 -7.49
CA TYR A 258 -1.55 -13.58 -8.59
C TYR A 258 -1.45 -12.21 -9.24
N LEU A 259 -1.60 -12.13 -10.57
CA LEU A 259 -1.89 -10.88 -11.27
C LEU A 259 -3.35 -10.90 -11.72
N ALA A 260 -4.17 -10.08 -11.09
CA ALA A 260 -5.56 -9.84 -11.48
C ALA A 260 -5.65 -8.72 -12.51
N MET A 261 -6.57 -8.82 -13.47
CA MET A 261 -6.74 -7.81 -14.50
C MET A 261 -7.36 -6.53 -13.97
N TYR A 262 -8.22 -6.63 -12.95
CA TYR A 262 -8.88 -5.48 -12.32
C TYR A 262 -9.11 -5.71 -10.83
N HIS A 263 -9.40 -4.63 -10.14
CA HIS A 263 -9.50 -4.56 -8.67
C HIS A 263 -10.42 -5.65 -8.09
N ASP A 264 -11.69 -5.69 -8.50
CA ASP A 264 -12.68 -6.59 -7.89
C ASP A 264 -12.58 -8.04 -8.38
N GLN A 265 -11.64 -8.36 -9.26
CA GLN A 265 -11.34 -9.73 -9.63
C GLN A 265 -10.53 -10.47 -8.54
N GLY A 266 -9.65 -9.76 -7.86
CA GLY A 266 -8.74 -10.38 -6.87
C GLY A 266 -9.03 -10.01 -5.42
N LEU A 267 -9.44 -8.77 -5.15
CA LEU A 267 -9.56 -8.27 -3.78
C LEU A 267 -10.68 -8.92 -2.96
N PRO A 268 -11.87 -9.21 -3.50
CA PRO A 268 -12.89 -9.92 -2.74
C PRO A 268 -12.41 -11.27 -2.21
N VAL A 269 -11.62 -12.01 -3.02
CA VAL A 269 -11.04 -13.30 -2.60
C VAL A 269 -10.00 -13.08 -1.50
N LEU A 270 -9.09 -12.10 -1.68
CA LEU A 270 -8.10 -11.77 -0.64
C LEU A 270 -8.79 -11.44 0.68
N LYS A 271 -9.80 -10.57 0.65
CA LYS A 271 -10.53 -10.16 1.86
C LYS A 271 -11.36 -11.31 2.46
N ALA A 272 -11.91 -12.20 1.65
CA ALA A 272 -12.60 -13.38 2.16
C ALA A 272 -11.65 -14.34 2.90
N LEU A 273 -10.40 -14.47 2.46
CA LEU A 273 -9.40 -15.34 3.06
C LEU A 273 -8.63 -14.69 4.22
N SER A 274 -8.53 -13.36 4.26
CA SER A 274 -7.60 -12.63 5.13
C SER A 274 -8.14 -11.25 5.51
N PHE A 275 -9.41 -11.15 5.89
CA PHE A 275 -10.01 -9.88 6.30
C PHE A 275 -9.31 -9.33 7.55
N GLY A 276 -8.81 -8.10 7.48
CA GLY A 276 -8.09 -7.44 8.57
C GLY A 276 -6.58 -7.78 8.66
N ASP A 277 -6.10 -8.78 7.89
CA ASP A 277 -4.70 -9.23 7.93
C ASP A 277 -3.93 -8.88 6.66
N SER A 278 -4.52 -8.13 5.74
CA SER A 278 -3.87 -7.75 4.49
C SER A 278 -3.33 -6.33 4.51
N ILE A 279 -2.22 -6.14 3.80
CA ILE A 279 -1.57 -4.84 3.64
C ILE A 279 -1.44 -4.50 2.16
N ASN A 280 -1.46 -3.20 1.86
CA ASN A 280 -1.16 -2.69 0.53
C ASN A 280 0.34 -2.35 0.44
N ILE A 281 1.02 -2.88 -0.57
CA ILE A 281 2.44 -2.67 -0.83
C ILE A 281 2.59 -2.01 -2.21
N THR A 282 3.40 -0.96 -2.30
CA THR A 282 3.77 -0.34 -3.57
C THR A 282 5.05 -0.98 -4.10
N LEU A 283 4.96 -1.68 -5.22
CA LEU A 283 6.07 -2.31 -5.93
C LEU A 283 6.53 -1.46 -7.14
N GLY A 284 7.74 -1.75 -7.66
CA GLY A 284 8.32 -0.99 -8.77
C GLY A 284 8.98 0.32 -8.34
N VAL A 285 9.11 0.55 -7.04
CA VAL A 285 9.80 1.71 -6.47
C VAL A 285 11.04 1.26 -5.67
N PRO A 286 12.10 2.10 -5.59
CA PRO A 286 13.36 1.73 -4.91
C PRO A 286 13.25 1.68 -3.37
N ILE A 287 12.09 1.98 -2.81
CA ILE A 287 11.81 1.98 -1.37
C ILE A 287 10.84 0.86 -0.99
N ILE A 288 10.77 0.53 0.29
CA ILE A 288 9.70 -0.31 0.85
C ILE A 288 8.62 0.63 1.39
N ARG A 289 7.43 0.55 0.80
CA ARG A 289 6.27 1.30 1.29
C ARG A 289 5.07 0.38 1.46
N THR A 290 4.45 0.50 2.63
CA THR A 290 3.20 -0.20 2.94
C THR A 290 2.14 0.78 3.44
N SER A 291 0.90 0.37 3.33
CA SER A 291 -0.25 1.04 3.93
C SER A 291 -1.34 0.04 4.28
N VAL A 292 -2.38 0.49 4.95
CA VAL A 292 -3.61 -0.27 5.11
C VAL A 292 -4.23 -0.60 3.75
N ASP A 293 -5.03 -1.66 3.69
CA ASP A 293 -5.67 -2.16 2.47
C ASP A 293 -7.07 -1.55 2.20
N HIS A 294 -7.43 -0.51 2.91
CA HIS A 294 -8.69 0.21 2.75
C HIS A 294 -8.45 1.67 2.36
N GLY A 295 -9.46 2.29 1.73
CA GLY A 295 -9.44 3.71 1.39
C GLY A 295 -9.56 4.60 2.62
N ALA A 296 -9.52 5.93 2.41
CA ALA A 296 -9.78 6.89 3.47
C ALA A 296 -11.14 6.60 4.11
N VAL A 297 -11.12 6.22 5.37
CA VAL A 297 -12.34 6.06 6.17
C VAL A 297 -12.85 7.47 6.49
N SER A 298 -14.15 7.72 6.26
CA SER A 298 -14.74 8.99 6.69
C SER A 298 -14.72 9.03 8.22
N TYR A 299 -13.98 9.95 8.75
CA TYR A 299 -13.49 10.04 10.13
C TYR A 299 -14.56 10.32 11.18
N THR A 300 -15.79 10.49 10.77
CA THR A 300 -16.89 10.90 11.66
C THR A 300 -17.46 9.78 12.53
N HIS A 301 -17.02 8.52 12.38
CA HIS A 301 -17.67 7.38 13.03
C HIS A 301 -16.75 6.37 13.71
N LEU A 302 -15.46 6.68 13.88
CA LEU A 302 -14.57 5.81 14.66
C LEU A 302 -14.75 6.12 16.15
N THR A 303 -15.79 5.53 16.71
CA THR A 303 -15.82 5.31 18.15
C THR A 303 -14.93 4.11 18.48
N LEU A 304 -14.12 4.22 19.52
CA LEU A 304 -13.13 3.21 19.96
C LEU A 304 -13.58 1.73 19.95
N PRO A 305 -14.86 1.35 20.14
CA PRO A 305 -15.30 -0.04 20.03
C PRO A 305 -15.26 -0.62 18.63
N THR A 306 -15.26 0.20 17.57
CA THR A 306 -15.27 -0.25 16.18
C THR A 306 -13.88 -0.45 15.59
N THR A 307 -12.83 0.03 16.23
CA THR A 307 -11.44 -0.11 15.74
C THR A 307 -10.88 -1.52 15.87
N ARG A 308 -11.53 -2.43 16.59
CA ARG A 308 -11.12 -3.85 16.68
C ARG A 308 -11.51 -4.69 15.46
N TYR A 309 -12.23 -4.13 14.49
CA TYR A 309 -12.77 -4.86 13.34
C TYR A 309 -12.56 -4.16 11.99
N VAL A 310 -11.61 -3.22 11.90
CA VAL A 310 -11.26 -2.56 10.63
C VAL A 310 -9.80 -2.80 10.30
#